data_e1f875dbf41da4c49bda5aa13ed5fdce
#
_entry.id   e1f875dbf41da4c49bda5aa13ed5fdce
#
_cell.length_a   1.000
_cell.length_b   1.000
_cell.length_c   1.000
_cell.angle_alpha   90.00
_cell.angle_beta   90.00
_cell.angle_gamma   90.00
#
_symmetry.space_group_name_H-M   'P 1'
#
loop_
_entity.id
_entity.type
_entity.pdbx_description
1 polymer ?
#
loop_
_entity_poly.entity_id
_entity_poly.type
_entity_poly.pdbx_seq_one_letter_code
_entity_poly.pdbx_strand_id
1 'polypeptide(L)'
;MKNLSNRFPKVAAKLALAAVILLTFAQCDGMGGVKVDGTTVKVTMPDSTCRVLDFYGDDIVRVFQDPQGGEMRDPVATPHAQILVDNPRRDVTRLTVKARAGKTVVTTPRIKVVVDKATGLMSVTDRATKRTVLEETTPATIKEGVAAMTVKAAEDEYFYGGGMQNGRFSHTGKVIQIVNSNNWVDGGVTSPTPFYWSTGGYGVMWYTFKKGQYDFNSEADGTVKMQHDGDYLDLFVMVDEGPVALLNDYYQLTGNPVLLPKFGSYEGHRNAYNRD
;
A
#
# COMPACT_ATOMS: atom_id res chain seq x y z
N MET A 1 17.78 72.93 12.88
CA MET A 1 17.99 72.19 11.64
C MET A 1 18.65 70.88 11.97
N LYS A 2 17.86 69.81 12.08
CA LYS A 2 18.37 68.44 12.23
C LYS A 2 17.54 67.51 11.33
N ASN A 3 18.19 66.97 10.30
CA ASN A 3 17.60 65.99 9.39
C ASN A 3 17.33 64.66 10.09
N LEU A 4 16.08 64.23 10.08
CA LEU A 4 15.69 62.88 10.40
C LEU A 4 15.68 62.05 9.12
N SER A 5 16.64 61.14 9.00
CA SER A 5 16.62 60.11 7.94
C SER A 5 15.70 58.98 8.34
N ASN A 6 14.62 58.80 7.62
CA ASN A 6 13.73 57.67 7.69
C ASN A 6 14.45 56.39 7.20
N ARG A 7 14.66 55.43 8.11
CA ARG A 7 15.04 54.07 7.76
C ARG A 7 13.76 53.22 7.71
N PHE A 8 13.31 52.83 6.52
CA PHE A 8 12.33 51.81 6.33
C PHE A 8 13.00 50.43 6.42
N PRO A 9 12.44 49.47 7.18
CA PRO A 9 12.94 48.11 7.16
C PRO A 9 12.52 47.42 5.85
N LYS A 10 13.49 46.82 5.16
CA LYS A 10 13.24 45.95 4.02
C LYS A 10 12.50 44.70 4.49
N VAL A 11 11.22 44.62 4.17
CA VAL A 11 10.45 43.37 4.30
C VAL A 11 10.96 42.43 3.22
N ALA A 12 11.67 41.39 3.63
CA ALA A 12 12.06 40.30 2.77
C ALA A 12 10.81 39.53 2.39
N ALA A 13 10.36 39.70 1.17
CA ALA A 13 9.31 38.86 0.57
C ALA A 13 9.86 37.42 0.45
N LYS A 14 9.37 36.51 1.29
CA LYS A 14 9.55 35.08 1.09
C LYS A 14 8.70 34.70 -0.12
N LEU A 15 9.35 34.49 -1.26
CA LEU A 15 8.74 33.79 -2.39
C LEU A 15 8.46 32.35 -1.92
N ALA A 16 7.19 32.05 -1.66
CA ALA A 16 6.70 30.71 -1.61
C ALA A 16 6.81 30.16 -3.05
N LEU A 17 7.74 29.23 -3.25
CA LEU A 17 7.86 28.48 -4.48
C LEU A 17 6.66 27.54 -4.54
N ALA A 18 5.57 27.98 -5.16
CA ALA A 18 4.45 27.13 -5.48
C ALA A 18 4.98 26.08 -6.47
N ALA A 19 4.99 24.83 -6.03
CA ALA A 19 5.23 23.69 -6.91
C ALA A 19 4.18 23.72 -8.02
N VAL A 20 4.58 24.10 -9.22
CA VAL A 20 3.73 24.05 -10.40
C VAL A 20 3.61 22.57 -10.74
N ILE A 21 2.49 21.97 -10.35
CA ILE A 21 2.08 20.66 -10.86
C ILE A 21 1.85 20.86 -12.37
N LEU A 22 2.85 20.54 -13.17
CA LEU A 22 2.70 20.46 -14.61
C LEU A 22 1.88 19.21 -14.92
N LEU A 23 0.56 19.31 -14.74
CA LEU A 23 -0.41 18.45 -15.36
C LEU A 23 -0.34 18.72 -16.87
N THR A 24 0.53 18.00 -17.56
CA THR A 24 0.41 17.92 -19.03
C THR A 24 -0.84 17.12 -19.32
N PHE A 25 -2.00 17.78 -19.30
CA PHE A 25 -3.21 17.28 -19.91
C PHE A 25 -2.95 17.20 -21.42
N ALA A 26 -2.46 16.06 -21.89
CA ALA A 26 -2.77 15.67 -23.23
C ALA A 26 -4.26 15.30 -23.19
N GLN A 27 -5.13 16.29 -23.42
CA GLN A 27 -6.51 16.07 -23.81
C GLN A 27 -6.43 15.37 -25.17
N CYS A 28 -6.33 14.04 -25.13
CA CYS A 28 -6.48 13.18 -26.29
C CYS A 28 -7.64 12.26 -25.99
N ASP A 29 -8.70 12.41 -26.75
CA ASP A 29 -9.76 11.41 -26.94
C ASP A 29 -9.22 10.04 -27.45
N GLY A 30 -7.93 9.78 -27.28
CA GLY A 30 -7.17 8.61 -27.74
C GLY A 30 -6.55 7.75 -26.64
N MET A 31 -6.69 8.08 -25.33
CA MET A 31 -6.21 7.23 -24.24
C MET A 31 -7.22 6.12 -23.88
N GLY A 32 -7.76 5.38 -24.84
CA GLY A 32 -8.80 4.38 -24.70
C GLY A 32 -8.91 3.75 -23.30
N GLY A 33 -9.90 4.20 -22.49
CA GLY A 33 -10.19 3.64 -21.18
C GLY A 33 -9.25 4.06 -20.03
N VAL A 34 -8.53 5.20 -20.12
CA VAL A 34 -7.75 5.75 -18.99
C VAL A 34 -8.31 7.12 -18.62
N LYS A 35 -8.68 7.30 -17.35
CA LYS A 35 -9.11 8.59 -16.78
C LYS A 35 -8.17 8.98 -15.65
N VAL A 36 -7.76 10.24 -15.63
CA VAL A 36 -6.87 10.80 -14.59
C VAL A 36 -7.61 11.91 -13.85
N ASP A 37 -7.59 11.87 -12.53
CA ASP A 37 -8.14 12.90 -11.67
C ASP A 37 -7.18 13.11 -10.47
N GLY A 38 -6.48 14.24 -10.47
CA GLY A 38 -5.43 14.52 -9.50
C GLY A 38 -4.36 13.42 -9.48
N THR A 39 -4.23 12.74 -8.34
CA THR A 39 -3.30 11.61 -8.15
C THR A 39 -3.93 10.24 -8.44
N THR A 40 -5.19 10.21 -8.86
CA THR A 40 -5.94 9.00 -9.13
C THR A 40 -5.98 8.70 -10.62
N VAL A 41 -5.63 7.48 -11.00
CA VAL A 41 -5.66 6.98 -12.39
C VAL A 41 -6.57 5.77 -12.46
N LYS A 42 -7.68 5.89 -13.19
CA LYS A 42 -8.62 4.79 -13.45
C LYS A 42 -8.30 4.17 -14.81
N VAL A 43 -8.00 2.87 -14.81
CA VAL A 43 -7.71 2.08 -16.01
C VAL A 43 -8.85 1.12 -16.26
N THR A 44 -9.56 1.29 -17.37
CA THR A 44 -10.63 0.39 -17.78
C THR A 44 -10.06 -0.71 -18.67
N MET A 45 -10.34 -1.95 -18.31
CA MET A 45 -9.95 -3.15 -19.06
C MET A 45 -10.96 -3.44 -20.19
N PRO A 46 -10.62 -4.30 -21.17
CA PRO A 46 -11.53 -4.65 -22.25
C PRO A 46 -12.84 -5.31 -21.81
N ASP A 47 -12.84 -5.99 -20.67
CA ASP A 47 -14.02 -6.61 -20.04
C ASP A 47 -14.87 -5.62 -19.22
N SER A 48 -14.56 -4.33 -19.32
CA SER A 48 -15.19 -3.23 -18.58
C SER A 48 -14.86 -3.20 -17.07
N THR A 49 -14.06 -4.11 -16.54
CA THR A 49 -13.55 -3.96 -15.18
C THR A 49 -12.59 -2.79 -15.07
N CYS A 50 -12.50 -2.22 -13.89
CA CYS A 50 -11.64 -1.06 -13.67
C CYS A 50 -10.63 -1.34 -12.58
N ARG A 51 -9.37 -0.99 -12.85
CA ARG A 51 -8.35 -0.89 -11.80
C ARG A 51 -8.07 0.58 -11.53
N VAL A 52 -8.16 0.97 -10.28
CA VAL A 52 -7.86 2.32 -9.83
C VAL A 52 -6.51 2.32 -9.14
N LEU A 53 -5.64 3.24 -9.55
CA LEU A 53 -4.34 3.50 -8.94
C LEU A 53 -4.40 4.90 -8.32
N ASP A 54 -4.26 5.00 -7.02
CA ASP A 54 -4.32 6.28 -6.31
C ASP A 54 -3.04 6.49 -5.51
N PHE A 55 -2.30 7.55 -5.80
CA PHE A 55 -0.96 7.78 -5.25
C PHE A 55 -1.02 8.61 -3.99
N TYR A 56 -0.43 8.08 -2.91
CA TYR A 56 -0.37 8.69 -1.57
C TYR A 56 1.00 9.31 -1.25
N GLY A 57 1.85 9.38 -2.23
CA GLY A 57 3.21 9.91 -2.25
C GLY A 57 3.90 9.48 -3.53
N ASP A 58 5.19 9.78 -3.66
CA ASP A 58 5.97 9.35 -4.82
C ASP A 58 6.28 7.84 -4.80
N ASP A 59 6.12 7.18 -3.66
CA ASP A 59 6.53 5.82 -3.30
C ASP A 59 5.36 4.90 -2.89
N ILE A 60 4.16 5.44 -2.69
CA ILE A 60 2.99 4.70 -2.23
C ILE A 60 1.86 4.78 -3.25
N VAL A 61 1.33 3.63 -3.65
CA VAL A 61 0.14 3.54 -4.49
C VAL A 61 -0.92 2.64 -3.86
N ARG A 62 -2.15 3.14 -3.75
CA ARG A 62 -3.35 2.34 -3.45
C ARG A 62 -3.85 1.72 -4.74
N VAL A 63 -4.09 0.44 -4.72
CA VAL A 63 -4.65 -0.35 -5.83
C VAL A 63 -6.03 -0.81 -5.43
N PHE A 64 -7.03 -0.37 -6.18
CA PHE A 64 -8.42 -0.72 -5.93
C PHE A 64 -9.06 -1.34 -7.18
N GLN A 65 -9.86 -2.39 -6.97
CA GLN A 65 -10.63 -3.03 -8.02
C GLN A 65 -11.94 -3.57 -7.45
N ASP A 66 -13.05 -3.12 -8.00
CA ASP A 66 -14.40 -3.60 -7.68
C ASP A 66 -15.06 -4.10 -8.96
N PRO A 67 -15.38 -5.40 -9.09
CA PRO A 67 -16.03 -5.97 -10.28
C PRO A 67 -17.42 -5.38 -10.54
N GLN A 68 -18.07 -4.86 -9.51
CA GLN A 68 -19.39 -4.22 -9.61
C GLN A 68 -19.31 -2.74 -9.97
N GLY A 69 -18.10 -2.20 -10.17
CA GLY A 69 -17.89 -0.80 -10.56
C GLY A 69 -18.02 0.20 -9.42
N GLY A 70 -17.95 -0.26 -8.16
CA GLY A 70 -17.98 0.61 -6.98
C GLY A 70 -16.80 1.58 -6.91
N GLU A 71 -16.99 2.68 -6.17
CA GLU A 71 -15.94 3.65 -5.90
C GLU A 71 -15.05 3.21 -4.73
N MET A 72 -13.84 3.76 -4.67
CA MET A 72 -12.96 3.60 -3.50
C MET A 72 -13.69 4.10 -2.25
N ARG A 73 -13.60 3.31 -1.19
CA ARG A 73 -14.24 3.57 0.09
C ARG A 73 -13.38 3.07 1.24
N ASP A 74 -13.64 3.60 2.42
CA ASP A 74 -12.97 3.11 3.63
C ASP A 74 -13.68 1.84 4.14
N PRO A 75 -12.93 0.85 4.63
CA PRO A 75 -13.52 -0.34 5.22
C PRO A 75 -14.25 0.01 6.52
N VAL A 76 -15.39 -0.64 6.75
CA VAL A 76 -16.23 -0.42 7.92
C VAL A 76 -16.00 -1.52 8.94
N ALA A 77 -15.80 -1.14 10.21
CA ALA A 77 -15.74 -2.05 11.35
C ALA A 77 -16.85 -1.79 12.36
N THR A 78 -17.22 -2.82 13.10
CA THR A 78 -18.15 -2.71 14.24
C THR A 78 -17.50 -3.38 15.47
N PRO A 79 -17.19 -2.63 16.55
CA PRO A 79 -17.35 -1.18 16.70
C PRO A 79 -16.51 -0.39 15.69
N HIS A 80 -16.86 0.88 15.50
CA HIS A 80 -16.18 1.75 14.55
C HIS A 80 -14.67 1.82 14.84
N ALA A 81 -13.88 1.61 13.81
CA ALA A 81 -12.42 1.75 13.83
C ALA A 81 -11.94 2.35 12.51
N GLN A 82 -10.76 2.94 12.54
CA GLN A 82 -10.13 3.59 11.40
C GLN A 82 -8.72 3.02 11.22
N ILE A 83 -8.34 2.70 10.00
CA ILE A 83 -7.01 2.19 9.67
C ILE A 83 -6.08 3.34 9.29
N LEU A 84 -6.55 4.23 8.39
CA LEU A 84 -5.76 5.36 7.95
C LEU A 84 -5.89 6.52 8.94
N VAL A 85 -4.83 7.31 9.10
CA VAL A 85 -4.89 8.61 9.78
C VAL A 85 -5.67 9.63 8.95
N ASP A 86 -6.05 10.77 9.56
CA ASP A 86 -6.84 11.80 8.87
C ASP A 86 -6.14 12.39 7.63
N ASN A 87 -4.82 12.46 7.64
CA ASN A 87 -4.00 12.99 6.54
C ASN A 87 -2.91 12.00 6.12
N PRO A 88 -3.27 10.89 5.46
CA PRO A 88 -2.31 9.83 5.11
C PRO A 88 -1.49 10.14 3.85
N ARG A 89 -1.74 11.28 3.17
CA ARG A 89 -1.11 11.61 1.90
C ARG A 89 0.10 12.52 2.07
N ARG A 90 1.16 12.21 1.33
CA ARG A 90 2.25 13.15 1.00
C ARG A 90 2.02 13.71 -0.41
N ASP A 91 2.73 14.79 -0.72
CA ASP A 91 2.69 15.35 -2.07
C ASP A 91 3.27 14.37 -3.09
N VAL A 92 2.54 14.18 -4.18
CA VAL A 92 3.07 13.52 -5.38
C VAL A 92 3.74 14.60 -6.23
N THR A 93 5.07 14.61 -6.25
CA THR A 93 5.83 15.72 -6.86
C THR A 93 5.71 15.77 -8.37
N ARG A 94 5.47 14.62 -8.99
CA ARG A 94 5.19 14.49 -10.42
C ARG A 94 4.44 13.20 -10.72
N LEU A 95 3.32 13.28 -11.41
CA LEU A 95 2.62 12.12 -11.96
C LEU A 95 2.60 12.22 -13.49
N THR A 96 3.00 11.14 -14.17
CA THR A 96 2.95 11.04 -15.61
C THR A 96 2.21 9.78 -16.00
N VAL A 97 1.22 9.91 -16.88
CA VAL A 97 0.42 8.79 -17.38
C VAL A 97 0.63 8.65 -18.89
N LYS A 98 0.93 7.44 -19.35
CA LYS A 98 1.07 7.11 -20.76
C LYS A 98 0.29 5.84 -21.06
N ALA A 99 -0.59 5.90 -22.05
CA ALA A 99 -1.28 4.72 -22.57
C ALA A 99 -0.73 4.43 -23.97
N ARG A 100 -0.11 3.25 -24.14
CA ARG A 100 0.49 2.84 -25.42
C ARG A 100 0.50 1.33 -25.54
N ALA A 101 0.17 0.83 -26.72
CA ALA A 101 0.27 -0.59 -27.07
C ALA A 101 -0.43 -1.52 -26.05
N GLY A 102 -1.64 -1.17 -25.63
CA GLY A 102 -2.41 -1.97 -24.66
C GLY A 102 -1.95 -1.86 -23.21
N LYS A 103 -0.92 -1.07 -22.93
CA LYS A 103 -0.41 -0.86 -21.56
C LYS A 103 -0.68 0.55 -21.09
N THR A 104 -1.04 0.69 -19.83
CA THR A 104 -1.05 1.97 -19.10
C THR A 104 0.17 2.01 -18.20
N VAL A 105 0.98 3.05 -18.36
CA VAL A 105 2.19 3.29 -17.57
C VAL A 105 2.00 4.55 -16.77
N VAL A 106 2.01 4.43 -15.46
CA VAL A 106 1.95 5.56 -14.51
C VAL A 106 3.28 5.67 -13.80
N THR A 107 3.86 6.87 -13.77
CA THR A 107 5.15 7.09 -13.12
C THR A 107 5.12 8.29 -12.21
N THR A 108 5.72 8.12 -11.04
CA THR A 108 6.17 9.19 -10.13
C THR A 108 7.69 9.30 -10.18
N PRO A 109 8.36 10.17 -9.44
CA PRO A 109 9.81 10.13 -9.28
C PRO A 109 10.35 8.80 -8.74
N ARG A 110 9.61 8.12 -7.85
CA ARG A 110 10.07 6.92 -7.15
C ARG A 110 9.60 5.63 -7.80
N ILE A 111 8.36 5.53 -8.24
CA ILE A 111 7.79 4.28 -8.76
C ILE A 111 7.28 4.40 -10.20
N LYS A 112 7.27 3.26 -10.88
CA LYS A 112 6.60 3.08 -12.16
C LYS A 112 5.62 1.92 -12.03
N VAL A 113 4.35 2.18 -12.23
CA VAL A 113 3.28 1.17 -12.27
C VAL A 113 2.89 0.93 -13.71
N VAL A 114 2.85 -0.32 -14.12
CA VAL A 114 2.38 -0.74 -15.45
C VAL A 114 1.17 -1.64 -15.29
N VAL A 115 0.10 -1.30 -15.99
CA VAL A 115 -1.10 -2.16 -16.11
C VAL A 115 -1.20 -2.59 -17.56
N ASP A 116 -1.11 -3.89 -17.79
CA ASP A 116 -1.32 -4.50 -19.10
C ASP A 116 -2.82 -4.78 -19.26
N LYS A 117 -3.46 -4.09 -20.18
CA LYS A 117 -4.91 -4.20 -20.37
C LYS A 117 -5.34 -5.53 -21.00
N ALA A 118 -4.45 -6.18 -21.76
CA ALA A 118 -4.79 -7.43 -22.43
C ALA A 118 -4.83 -8.59 -21.44
N THR A 119 -3.93 -8.58 -20.46
CA THR A 119 -3.80 -9.64 -19.45
C THR A 119 -4.43 -9.27 -18.11
N GLY A 120 -4.67 -7.98 -17.86
CA GLY A 120 -5.10 -7.46 -16.54
C GLY A 120 -3.97 -7.40 -15.51
N LEU A 121 -2.74 -7.80 -15.86
CA LEU A 121 -1.61 -7.87 -14.93
C LEU A 121 -1.04 -6.49 -14.63
N MET A 122 -0.60 -6.33 -13.38
CA MET A 122 0.09 -5.15 -12.91
C MET A 122 1.51 -5.48 -12.47
N SER A 123 2.42 -4.53 -12.69
CA SER A 123 3.75 -4.55 -12.11
C SER A 123 4.16 -3.21 -11.56
N VAL A 124 4.98 -3.23 -10.50
CA VAL A 124 5.55 -2.04 -9.86
C VAL A 124 7.07 -2.13 -9.92
N THR A 125 7.70 -1.08 -10.43
CA THR A 125 9.16 -0.97 -10.55
C THR A 125 9.63 0.17 -9.66
N ASP A 126 10.64 -0.08 -8.84
CA ASP A 126 11.43 0.95 -8.18
C ASP A 126 12.31 1.63 -9.21
N ARG A 127 12.14 2.93 -9.39
CA ARG A 127 12.88 3.70 -10.40
C ARG A 127 14.30 4.04 -9.98
N ALA A 128 14.59 4.06 -8.68
CA ALA A 128 15.94 4.28 -8.18
C ALA A 128 16.84 3.08 -8.50
N THR A 129 16.38 1.89 -8.20
CA THR A 129 17.12 0.63 -8.45
C THR A 129 16.86 0.04 -9.84
N LYS A 130 15.83 0.50 -10.55
CA LYS A 130 15.32 -0.02 -11.82
C LYS A 130 14.83 -1.47 -11.75
N ARG A 131 14.58 -2.00 -10.55
CA ARG A 131 14.08 -3.35 -10.32
C ARG A 131 12.56 -3.37 -10.31
N THR A 132 11.95 -4.35 -10.95
CA THR A 132 10.54 -4.67 -10.72
C THR A 132 10.45 -5.36 -9.37
N VAL A 133 9.79 -4.71 -8.41
CA VAL A 133 9.71 -5.15 -7.02
C VAL A 133 8.43 -5.91 -6.73
N LEU A 134 7.37 -5.66 -7.50
CA LEU A 134 6.12 -6.41 -7.43
C LEU A 134 5.62 -6.69 -8.85
N GLU A 135 5.26 -7.93 -9.14
CA GLU A 135 4.76 -8.37 -10.44
C GLU A 135 3.67 -9.41 -10.24
N GLU A 136 2.45 -9.11 -10.69
CA GLU A 136 1.36 -10.09 -10.71
C GLU A 136 1.70 -11.23 -11.68
N THR A 137 1.49 -12.48 -11.25
CA THR A 137 1.67 -13.66 -12.11
C THR A 137 0.34 -14.12 -12.73
N THR A 138 -0.76 -13.81 -12.07
CA THR A 138 -2.13 -14.02 -12.53
C THR A 138 -2.96 -12.78 -12.24
N PRO A 139 -4.00 -12.48 -13.02
CA PRO A 139 -4.91 -11.38 -12.69
C PRO A 139 -5.51 -11.56 -11.30
N ALA A 140 -5.64 -10.45 -10.57
CA ALA A 140 -6.34 -10.47 -9.29
C ALA A 140 -7.77 -11.01 -9.47
N THR A 141 -8.21 -11.84 -8.54
CA THR A 141 -9.54 -12.44 -8.57
C THR A 141 -10.39 -11.93 -7.42
N ILE A 142 -11.66 -11.67 -7.71
CA ILE A 142 -12.67 -11.30 -6.72
C ILE A 142 -13.87 -12.17 -6.99
N LYS A 143 -14.00 -13.26 -6.23
CA LYS A 143 -15.02 -14.29 -6.45
C LYS A 143 -15.48 -14.89 -5.13
N GLU A 144 -16.77 -15.17 -5.02
CA GLU A 144 -17.36 -15.89 -3.88
C GLU A 144 -17.04 -15.25 -2.52
N GLY A 145 -16.98 -13.90 -2.49
CA GLY A 145 -16.66 -13.17 -1.27
C GLY A 145 -15.19 -13.23 -0.85
N VAL A 146 -14.28 -13.57 -1.78
CA VAL A 146 -12.82 -13.56 -1.57
C VAL A 146 -12.15 -12.72 -2.63
N ALA A 147 -11.33 -11.77 -2.21
CA ALA A 147 -10.41 -11.03 -3.07
C ALA A 147 -9.00 -11.61 -2.91
N ALA A 148 -8.34 -11.93 -4.02
CA ALA A 148 -7.02 -12.55 -4.02
C ALA A 148 -6.10 -11.92 -5.08
N MET A 149 -4.81 -11.89 -4.75
CA MET A 149 -3.74 -11.43 -5.61
C MET A 149 -2.53 -12.36 -5.49
N THR A 150 -1.93 -12.70 -6.62
CA THR A 150 -0.73 -13.54 -6.67
C THR A 150 0.39 -12.77 -7.35
N VAL A 151 1.52 -12.67 -6.68
CA VAL A 151 2.70 -11.98 -7.18
C VAL A 151 3.91 -12.91 -7.21
N LYS A 152 4.89 -12.57 -8.02
CA LYS A 152 6.14 -13.31 -8.11
C LYS A 152 6.96 -13.15 -6.83
N ALA A 153 7.54 -14.24 -6.35
CA ALA A 153 8.58 -14.26 -5.33
C ALA A 153 9.95 -14.49 -5.98
N ALA A 154 10.97 -13.75 -5.55
CA ALA A 154 12.35 -14.04 -5.94
C ALA A 154 12.92 -15.18 -5.07
N GLU A 155 13.97 -15.85 -5.56
CA GLU A 155 14.58 -17.01 -4.89
C GLU A 155 15.15 -16.65 -3.51
N ASP A 156 15.80 -15.48 -3.40
CA ASP A 156 16.43 -14.99 -2.15
C ASP A 156 15.56 -13.95 -1.42
N GLU A 157 14.24 -14.01 -1.57
CA GLU A 157 13.33 -13.06 -0.97
C GLU A 157 12.83 -13.53 0.39
N TYR A 158 12.90 -12.64 1.38
CA TYR A 158 12.40 -12.89 2.72
C TYR A 158 11.24 -11.95 3.05
N PHE A 159 10.26 -12.49 3.77
CA PHE A 159 9.02 -11.80 4.09
C PHE A 159 8.84 -11.69 5.59
N TYR A 160 8.40 -10.51 6.05
CA TYR A 160 8.21 -10.15 7.44
C TYR A 160 6.91 -9.37 7.63
N GLY A 161 6.34 -9.40 8.83
CA GLY A 161 5.10 -8.68 9.15
C GLY A 161 3.94 -9.63 9.49
N GLY A 162 2.73 -9.32 9.06
CA GLY A 162 1.55 -10.12 9.38
C GLY A 162 1.07 -9.96 10.82
N GLY A 163 1.65 -9.01 11.58
CA GLY A 163 1.37 -8.83 13.00
C GLY A 163 2.09 -9.87 13.87
N MET A 164 1.52 -10.20 15.01
CA MET A 164 2.10 -11.15 15.95
C MET A 164 1.80 -12.60 15.52
N GLN A 165 2.80 -13.23 14.93
CA GLN A 165 2.79 -14.62 14.48
C GLN A 165 3.71 -15.44 15.40
N ASN A 166 3.14 -16.24 16.29
CA ASN A 166 3.89 -16.95 17.34
C ASN A 166 4.91 -17.91 16.77
N GLY A 167 6.14 -17.89 17.32
CA GLY A 167 7.23 -18.78 16.92
C GLY A 167 7.76 -18.52 15.50
N ARG A 168 7.38 -17.41 14.85
CA ARG A 168 7.79 -17.10 13.48
C ARG A 168 8.38 -15.70 13.38
N PHE A 169 9.60 -15.62 12.88
CA PHE A 169 10.26 -14.35 12.60
C PHE A 169 10.23 -14.03 11.09
N SER A 170 10.61 -14.96 10.22
CA SER A 170 10.46 -14.86 8.77
C SER A 170 9.38 -15.80 8.28
N HIS A 171 8.64 -15.36 7.26
CA HIS A 171 7.50 -16.10 6.70
C HIS A 171 7.81 -16.82 5.39
N THR A 172 9.04 -16.67 4.84
CA THR A 172 9.45 -17.35 3.59
C THR A 172 9.23 -18.86 3.71
N GLY A 173 8.59 -19.45 2.72
CA GLY A 173 8.22 -20.87 2.69
C GLY A 173 7.08 -21.25 3.65
N LYS A 174 6.27 -20.27 4.09
CA LYS A 174 5.19 -20.50 5.07
C LYS A 174 3.89 -19.84 4.67
N VAL A 175 2.80 -20.44 5.16
CA VAL A 175 1.47 -19.83 5.15
C VAL A 175 1.21 -19.20 6.50
N ILE A 176 0.76 -17.95 6.52
CA ILE A 176 0.31 -17.26 7.75
C ILE A 176 -1.16 -16.88 7.65
N GLN A 177 -1.82 -16.88 8.81
CA GLN A 177 -3.22 -16.45 8.91
C GLN A 177 -3.29 -15.00 9.36
N ILE A 178 -4.12 -14.22 8.70
CA ILE A 178 -4.47 -12.86 9.13
C ILE A 178 -5.87 -12.94 9.73
N VAL A 179 -5.93 -13.51 10.92
CA VAL A 179 -7.18 -13.73 11.65
C VAL A 179 -6.93 -13.59 13.14
N ASN A 180 -7.80 -12.87 13.83
CA ASN A 180 -7.69 -12.73 15.28
C ASN A 180 -8.25 -13.98 15.97
N SER A 181 -7.43 -15.01 16.11
CA SER A 181 -7.78 -16.28 16.74
C SER A 181 -7.38 -16.37 18.21
N ASN A 182 -6.59 -15.41 18.70
CA ASN A 182 -6.03 -15.42 20.05
C ASN A 182 -5.38 -16.75 20.42
N ASN A 183 -4.61 -17.30 19.50
CA ASN A 183 -3.97 -18.61 19.65
C ASN A 183 -2.49 -18.45 20.01
N TRP A 184 -2.11 -18.94 21.18
CA TRP A 184 -0.78 -18.78 21.78
C TRP A 184 0.18 -19.95 21.50
N VAL A 185 -0.23 -20.93 20.72
CA VAL A 185 0.66 -22.04 20.34
C VAL A 185 1.63 -21.59 19.24
N ASP A 186 2.66 -22.39 19.01
CA ASP A 186 3.58 -22.16 17.89
C ASP A 186 2.85 -22.14 16.55
N GLY A 187 3.11 -21.10 15.75
CA GLY A 187 2.37 -20.83 14.53
C GLY A 187 0.97 -20.23 14.72
N GLY A 188 0.54 -19.99 15.96
CA GLY A 188 -0.74 -19.29 16.25
C GLY A 188 -0.64 -17.78 16.02
N VAL A 189 -1.81 -17.14 16.00
CA VAL A 189 -1.95 -15.70 15.74
C VAL A 189 -2.65 -15.03 16.90
N THR A 190 -2.03 -13.97 17.44
CA THR A 190 -2.59 -13.23 18.58
C THR A 190 -2.96 -11.78 18.27
N SER A 191 -2.29 -11.17 17.32
CA SER A 191 -2.56 -9.80 16.88
C SER A 191 -2.20 -9.67 15.40
N PRO A 192 -3.09 -10.06 14.49
CA PRO A 192 -2.83 -10.03 13.06
C PRO A 192 -2.82 -8.58 12.55
N THR A 193 -1.95 -8.32 11.58
CA THR A 193 -1.92 -7.07 10.83
C THR A 193 -1.84 -7.39 9.35
N PRO A 194 -2.72 -6.85 8.50
CA PRO A 194 -2.74 -7.15 7.07
C PRO A 194 -1.64 -6.38 6.30
N PHE A 195 -0.46 -6.31 6.88
CA PHE A 195 0.72 -5.66 6.33
C PHE A 195 1.93 -6.60 6.41
N TYR A 196 2.64 -6.71 5.31
CA TYR A 196 3.96 -7.34 5.26
C TYR A 196 4.93 -6.51 4.43
N TRP A 197 6.21 -6.72 4.65
CA TRP A 197 7.27 -6.16 3.82
C TRP A 197 8.25 -7.25 3.39
N SER A 198 8.94 -6.99 2.27
CA SER A 198 9.87 -7.90 1.64
C SER A 198 11.25 -7.29 1.51
N THR A 199 12.28 -8.16 1.58
CA THR A 199 13.67 -7.79 1.21
C THR A 199 13.80 -7.43 -0.27
N GLY A 200 12.78 -7.69 -1.07
CA GLY A 200 12.65 -7.23 -2.45
C GLY A 200 12.50 -5.71 -2.60
N GLY A 201 12.32 -4.97 -1.49
CA GLY A 201 12.20 -3.51 -1.47
C GLY A 201 10.77 -3.01 -1.65
N TYR A 202 9.80 -3.75 -1.13
CA TYR A 202 8.40 -3.34 -1.13
C TYR A 202 7.66 -3.82 0.12
N GLY A 203 6.56 -3.15 0.42
CA GLY A 203 5.57 -3.57 1.41
C GLY A 203 4.17 -3.58 0.79
N VAL A 204 3.30 -4.43 1.32
CA VAL A 204 1.89 -4.49 0.95
C VAL A 204 1.04 -4.43 2.20
N MET A 205 0.06 -3.51 2.20
CA MET A 205 -0.96 -3.43 3.23
C MET A 205 -2.33 -3.60 2.59
N TRP A 206 -3.08 -4.66 2.94
CA TRP A 206 -4.48 -4.76 2.57
C TRP A 206 -5.32 -3.81 3.42
N TYR A 207 -6.15 -3.03 2.75
CA TYR A 207 -6.97 -2.01 3.40
C TYR A 207 -8.33 -2.61 3.79
N THR A 208 -8.31 -3.45 4.83
CA THR A 208 -9.47 -4.23 5.25
C THR A 208 -9.42 -4.59 6.72
N PHE A 209 -10.60 -4.80 7.34
CA PHE A 209 -10.78 -5.43 8.65
C PHE A 209 -11.14 -6.91 8.55
N LYS A 210 -11.23 -7.46 7.34
CA LYS A 210 -11.62 -8.85 7.11
C LYS A 210 -10.45 -9.78 7.31
N LYS A 211 -10.74 -11.02 7.69
CA LYS A 211 -9.72 -12.06 7.79
C LYS A 211 -9.10 -12.38 6.44
N GLY A 212 -7.91 -12.93 6.47
CA GLY A 212 -7.16 -13.29 5.28
C GLY A 212 -6.09 -14.33 5.55
N GLN A 213 -5.34 -14.63 4.50
CA GLN A 213 -4.23 -15.59 4.54
C GLN A 213 -3.18 -15.14 3.53
N TYR A 214 -1.91 -15.29 3.90
CA TYR A 214 -0.78 -15.09 3.00
C TYR A 214 0.06 -16.35 2.93
N ASP A 215 0.34 -16.78 1.70
CA ASP A 215 1.27 -17.86 1.39
C ASP A 215 2.54 -17.26 0.78
N PHE A 216 3.62 -17.34 1.50
CA PHE A 216 4.92 -16.82 1.09
C PHE A 216 5.78 -17.92 0.45
N ASN A 217 5.33 -18.43 -0.69
CA ASN A 217 6.05 -19.44 -1.48
C ASN A 217 6.21 -20.78 -0.74
N SER A 218 5.18 -21.24 -0.03
CA SER A 218 5.22 -22.49 0.75
C SER A 218 5.40 -23.75 -0.13
N GLU A 219 4.92 -23.68 -1.37
CA GLU A 219 5.03 -24.74 -2.36
C GLU A 219 6.29 -24.63 -3.24
N ALA A 220 7.15 -23.63 -3.00
CA ALA A 220 8.34 -23.34 -3.79
C ALA A 220 8.05 -23.13 -5.30
N ASP A 221 6.86 -22.58 -5.61
CA ASP A 221 6.41 -22.30 -6.97
C ASP A 221 6.79 -20.90 -7.48
N GLY A 222 7.57 -20.15 -6.68
CA GLY A 222 8.04 -18.81 -7.00
C GLY A 222 6.95 -17.74 -6.88
N THR A 223 5.91 -17.97 -6.03
CA THR A 223 4.81 -17.02 -5.87
C THR A 223 4.53 -16.67 -4.41
N VAL A 224 4.00 -15.46 -4.20
CA VAL A 224 3.31 -15.04 -2.98
C VAL A 224 1.83 -14.92 -3.30
N LYS A 225 1.00 -15.66 -2.57
CA LYS A 225 -0.45 -15.65 -2.72
C LYS A 225 -1.08 -14.95 -1.52
N MET A 226 -1.87 -13.93 -1.76
CA MET A 226 -2.56 -13.14 -0.74
C MET A 226 -4.05 -13.19 -0.98
N GLN A 227 -4.84 -13.38 0.09
CA GLN A 227 -6.28 -13.31 0.00
C GLN A 227 -6.91 -12.76 1.28
N HIS A 228 -8.03 -12.07 1.11
CA HIS A 228 -8.91 -11.63 2.19
C HIS A 228 -10.36 -11.85 1.82
N ASP A 229 -11.21 -12.08 2.82
CA ASP A 229 -12.65 -12.02 2.62
C ASP A 229 -13.02 -10.61 2.11
N GLY A 230 -13.84 -10.53 1.07
CA GLY A 230 -14.29 -9.27 0.50
C GLY A 230 -14.78 -9.38 -0.95
N ASP A 231 -15.58 -8.38 -1.35
CA ASP A 231 -16.18 -8.30 -2.68
C ASP A 231 -15.41 -7.31 -3.60
N TYR A 232 -14.30 -6.79 -3.11
CA TYR A 232 -13.41 -5.89 -3.84
C TYR A 232 -11.98 -6.06 -3.33
N LEU A 233 -11.01 -5.73 -4.19
CA LEU A 233 -9.60 -5.67 -3.83
C LEU A 233 -9.26 -4.23 -3.47
N ASP A 234 -8.59 -4.05 -2.34
CA ASP A 234 -8.10 -2.75 -1.89
C ASP A 234 -6.83 -2.93 -1.08
N LEU A 235 -5.72 -2.44 -1.59
CA LEU A 235 -4.43 -2.56 -0.93
C LEU A 235 -3.51 -1.41 -1.28
N PHE A 236 -2.55 -1.15 -0.42
CA PHE A 236 -1.44 -0.22 -0.65
C PHE A 236 -0.18 -1.00 -0.98
N VAL A 237 0.55 -0.53 -1.99
CA VAL A 237 1.92 -0.97 -2.30
C VAL A 237 2.85 0.18 -1.98
N MET A 238 3.85 -0.08 -1.16
CA MET A 238 4.91 0.84 -0.74
C MET A 238 6.23 0.37 -1.34
N VAL A 239 7.07 1.29 -1.80
CA VAL A 239 8.34 0.94 -2.43
C VAL A 239 9.46 1.80 -1.87
N ASP A 240 10.29 1.18 -1.03
CA ASP A 240 11.45 1.86 -0.46
C ASP A 240 12.58 0.88 -0.10
N GLU A 241 13.75 1.41 0.25
CA GLU A 241 14.93 0.62 0.55
C GLU A 241 15.01 0.26 2.04
N GLY A 242 14.79 -1.02 2.31
CA GLY A 242 14.94 -1.61 3.64
C GLY A 242 13.74 -1.42 4.57
N PRO A 243 13.77 -2.13 5.70
CA PRO A 243 12.62 -2.26 6.59
C PRO A 243 12.20 -0.95 7.26
N VAL A 244 13.17 -0.10 7.62
CA VAL A 244 12.87 1.14 8.34
C VAL A 244 12.11 2.12 7.45
N ALA A 245 12.50 2.25 6.18
CA ALA A 245 11.84 3.12 5.24
C ALA A 245 10.41 2.61 4.92
N LEU A 246 10.26 1.32 4.65
CA LEU A 246 8.95 0.70 4.42
C LEU A 246 8.02 0.79 5.64
N LEU A 247 8.55 0.70 6.87
CA LEU A 247 7.77 0.95 8.07
C LEU A 247 7.37 2.41 8.22
N ASN A 248 8.20 3.36 7.81
CA ASN A 248 7.85 4.79 7.80
C ASN A 248 6.72 5.07 6.80
N ASP A 249 6.70 4.41 5.65
CA ASP A 249 5.59 4.50 4.70
C ASP A 249 4.30 3.90 5.27
N TYR A 250 4.40 2.76 5.95
CA TYR A 250 3.28 2.19 6.68
C TYR A 250 2.77 3.16 7.77
N TYR A 251 3.66 3.79 8.54
CA TYR A 251 3.29 4.78 9.57
C TYR A 251 2.73 6.08 8.97
N GLN A 252 3.13 6.46 7.76
CA GLN A 252 2.46 7.56 7.06
C GLN A 252 0.97 7.29 6.90
N LEU A 253 0.60 6.06 6.58
CA LEU A 253 -0.80 5.66 6.37
C LEU A 253 -1.55 5.45 7.70
N THR A 254 -0.92 4.78 8.66
CA THR A 254 -1.59 4.28 9.87
C THR A 254 -1.28 5.07 11.14
N GLY A 255 -0.35 6.00 11.09
CA GLY A 255 0.14 6.75 12.24
C GLY A 255 1.33 6.10 12.93
N ASN A 256 2.07 6.90 13.65
CA ASN A 256 3.22 6.43 14.41
C ASN A 256 2.77 5.63 15.64
N PRO A 257 3.51 4.56 16.01
CA PRO A 257 3.22 3.84 17.23
C PRO A 257 3.39 4.73 18.45
N VAL A 258 2.53 4.54 19.46
CA VAL A 258 2.63 5.26 20.72
C VAL A 258 3.82 4.72 21.50
N LEU A 259 4.72 5.61 21.91
CA LEU A 259 5.80 5.25 22.83
C LEU A 259 5.23 5.03 24.22
N LEU A 260 5.06 3.77 24.60
CA LEU A 260 4.61 3.42 25.94
C LEU A 260 5.75 3.61 26.96
N PRO A 261 5.44 4.11 28.17
CA PRO A 261 6.41 4.08 29.26
C PRO A 261 6.77 2.63 29.63
N LYS A 262 7.93 2.42 30.24
CA LYS A 262 8.42 1.05 30.57
C LYS A 262 7.40 0.19 31.32
N PHE A 263 6.64 0.78 32.23
CA PHE A 263 5.61 0.04 32.98
C PHE A 263 4.40 -0.35 32.10
N GLY A 264 4.11 0.39 31.02
CA GLY A 264 3.05 0.06 30.06
C GLY A 264 3.42 -1.12 29.14
N SER A 265 4.71 -1.44 29.07
CA SER A 265 5.22 -2.62 28.33
C SER A 265 5.26 -3.88 29.22
N TYR A 266 4.82 -3.79 30.47
CA TYR A 266 4.80 -4.94 31.37
C TYR A 266 3.62 -5.84 31.02
N GLU A 267 3.93 -7.07 30.65
CA GLU A 267 2.91 -8.07 30.35
C GLU A 267 2.28 -8.57 31.64
N GLY A 268 1.08 -8.09 31.92
CA GLY A 268 0.25 -8.57 33.02
C GLY A 268 -0.50 -9.84 32.58
N HIS A 269 0.05 -11.01 32.89
CA HIS A 269 -0.66 -12.26 32.70
C HIS A 269 -1.70 -12.44 33.79
N ARG A 270 -3.00 -12.27 33.47
CA ARG A 270 -4.09 -12.62 34.35
C ARG A 270 -4.51 -14.05 34.10
N ASN A 271 -4.11 -14.95 34.96
CA ASN A 271 -4.63 -16.31 34.95
C ASN A 271 -6.06 -16.33 35.52
N ALA A 272 -7.05 -16.66 34.71
CA ALA A 272 -8.44 -16.75 35.10
C ALA A 272 -8.82 -18.08 35.79
N TYR A 273 -7.84 -18.91 36.11
CA TYR A 273 -8.06 -20.23 36.71
C TYR A 273 -8.12 -20.23 38.23
N ASN A 274 -7.85 -19.15 38.90
CA ASN A 274 -8.12 -19.03 40.31
C ASN A 274 -9.60 -18.69 40.52
N ARG A 275 -10.38 -19.74 40.55
CA ARG A 275 -11.71 -19.73 41.14
C ARG A 275 -11.57 -20.25 42.55
N ASP A 276 -11.57 -19.37 43.50
CA ASP A 276 -11.96 -19.63 44.85
C ASP A 276 -13.30 -18.90 45.14
#